data_c8eabf4aa21f7845698e4a8eebfb383d
#
_entry.id   c8eabf4aa21f7845698e4a8eebfb383d
#
_cell.length_a   1.000
_cell.length_b   1.000
_cell.length_c   1.000
_cell.angle_alpha   90.00
_cell.angle_beta   90.00
_cell.angle_gamma   90.00
#
_symmetry.space_group_name_H-M   'P 1'
#
loop_
_entity.id
_entity.type
_entity.pdbx_description
1 polymer ?
#
loop_
_entity_poly.entity_id
_entity_poly.type
_entity_poly.pdbx_seq_one_letter_code
_entity_poly.pdbx_strand_id
1 'polypeptide(L)'
;ELALVERYLCSPPEGVGRFCAVGEIGLDYYWDDRFKAEQLEAFTKQCRLAATYDLPVAIHTRAAWKDMCRTVETETKAAREKGLRLRGVFHAFAEDADTYRQLKECGDFLFGIGGVVTFKKSRLADTVREMELDDLVLETDCPYLTPVPYRGQRNESGYIPYICNKIAALKGTTPEEVAAATTRNARRMFGFDAARQTTNDHSSPTESI
;
A
#
# COMPACT_ATOMS: atom_id res chain seq x y z
N GLU A 1 10.52 20.30 -2.44
CA GLU A 1 9.32 19.43 -2.59
C GLU A 1 8.88 18.88 -1.25
N LEU A 2 9.74 18.27 -0.39
CA LEU A 2 9.34 17.71 0.91
C LEU A 2 8.65 18.73 1.83
N ALA A 3 9.13 19.98 1.88
CA ALA A 3 8.46 21.06 2.63
C ALA A 3 7.04 21.36 2.10
N LEU A 4 6.77 21.11 0.83
CA LEU A 4 5.45 21.26 0.24
C LEU A 4 4.52 20.11 0.68
N VAL A 5 5.03 18.88 0.75
CA VAL A 5 4.30 17.72 1.29
C VAL A 5 3.88 18.00 2.73
N GLU A 6 4.83 18.40 3.58
CA GLU A 6 4.56 18.74 4.97
C GLU A 6 3.51 19.86 5.12
N ARG A 7 3.64 20.92 4.32
CA ARG A 7 2.65 22.01 4.30
C ARG A 7 1.25 21.52 3.97
N TYR A 8 1.09 20.63 2.97
CA TYR A 8 -0.22 20.08 2.60
C TYR A 8 -0.78 19.14 3.67
N LEU A 9 0.07 18.39 4.36
CA LEU A 9 -0.36 17.55 5.48
C LEU A 9 -0.87 18.39 6.66
N CYS A 10 -0.20 19.52 6.95
CA CYS A 10 -0.60 20.47 8.00
C CYS A 10 -1.86 21.25 7.63
N SER A 11 -1.95 21.70 6.38
CA SER A 11 -3.02 22.58 5.90
C SER A 11 -3.39 22.18 4.46
N PRO A 12 -4.31 21.24 4.30
CA PRO A 12 -4.79 20.83 2.97
C PRO A 12 -5.32 22.02 2.19
N PRO A 13 -5.15 22.04 0.85
CA PRO A 13 -5.73 23.07 0.00
C PRO A 13 -7.25 23.15 0.14
N GLU A 14 -7.83 24.33 -0.12
CA GLU A 14 -9.28 24.52 -0.10
C GLU A 14 -9.99 23.53 -1.02
N GLY A 15 -11.07 22.92 -0.56
CA GLY A 15 -11.82 21.88 -1.28
C GLY A 15 -11.18 20.49 -1.29
N VAL A 16 -10.00 20.33 -0.71
CA VAL A 16 -9.35 19.04 -0.52
C VAL A 16 -9.64 18.55 0.90
N GLY A 17 -10.21 17.34 1.00
CA GLY A 17 -10.42 16.69 2.28
C GLY A 17 -9.09 16.23 2.91
N ARG A 18 -9.19 15.51 4.04
CA ARG A 18 -8.01 14.94 4.70
C ARG A 18 -7.33 13.92 3.78
N PHE A 19 -6.00 13.98 3.69
CA PHE A 19 -5.22 12.96 2.99
C PHE A 19 -5.33 11.61 3.72
N CYS A 20 -5.42 10.52 2.96
CA CYS A 20 -5.55 9.16 3.50
C CYS A 20 -4.22 8.40 3.53
N ALA A 21 -3.18 8.89 2.86
CA ALA A 21 -1.85 8.28 2.81
C ALA A 21 -0.79 9.27 2.34
N VAL A 22 0.47 8.95 2.56
CA VAL A 22 1.64 9.56 1.90
C VAL A 22 2.14 8.57 0.85
N GLY A 23 2.14 8.97 -0.41
CA GLY A 23 2.54 8.09 -1.53
C GLY A 23 2.39 8.75 -2.90
N GLU A 24 2.98 8.17 -3.89
CA GLU A 24 3.86 7.01 -3.87
C GLU A 24 5.27 7.43 -3.47
N ILE A 25 5.90 6.72 -2.51
CA ILE A 25 7.26 6.98 -2.03
C ILE A 25 8.07 5.67 -2.07
N GLY A 26 9.38 5.76 -2.19
CA GLY A 26 10.16 4.52 -2.17
C GLY A 26 11.53 4.61 -2.83
N LEU A 27 12.01 3.44 -3.29
CA LEU A 27 13.34 3.26 -3.84
C LEU A 27 13.25 2.55 -5.20
N ASP A 28 13.82 3.16 -6.23
CA ASP A 28 13.94 2.57 -7.57
C ASP A 28 15.39 2.71 -8.07
N TYR A 29 16.12 1.58 -8.11
CA TYR A 29 17.50 1.51 -8.59
C TYR A 29 17.60 0.90 -9.98
N TYR A 30 16.46 0.65 -10.63
CA TYR A 30 16.45 -0.07 -11.90
C TYR A 30 17.01 0.74 -13.06
N TRP A 31 16.64 2.01 -13.15
CA TRP A 31 17.05 2.87 -14.26
C TRP A 31 18.35 3.60 -13.99
N ASP A 32 18.55 4.08 -12.75
CA ASP A 32 19.71 4.85 -12.36
C ASP A 32 19.97 4.68 -10.86
N ASP A 33 21.15 4.22 -10.54
CA ASP A 33 21.57 3.98 -9.17
C ASP A 33 22.46 5.07 -8.57
N ARG A 34 22.76 6.14 -9.34
CA ARG A 34 23.59 7.27 -8.90
C ARG A 34 22.94 8.07 -7.77
N PHE A 35 21.61 8.07 -7.68
CA PHE A 35 20.84 8.84 -6.71
C PHE A 35 20.32 7.98 -5.52
N LYS A 36 20.99 6.88 -5.21
CA LYS A 36 20.60 5.99 -4.09
C LYS A 36 20.53 6.72 -2.75
N ALA A 37 21.51 7.58 -2.47
CA ALA A 37 21.58 8.31 -1.21
C ALA A 37 20.42 9.31 -1.07
N GLU A 38 20.12 10.04 -2.14
CA GLU A 38 19.03 11.01 -2.20
C GLU A 38 17.66 10.33 -2.11
N GLN A 39 17.49 9.18 -2.78
CA GLN A 39 16.28 8.38 -2.67
C GLN A 39 16.07 7.87 -1.24
N LEU A 40 17.10 7.34 -0.60
CA LEU A 40 17.05 6.89 0.79
C LEU A 40 16.71 8.04 1.74
N GLU A 41 17.34 9.21 1.57
CA GLU A 41 17.04 10.39 2.38
C GLU A 41 15.59 10.84 2.21
N ALA A 42 15.11 10.94 0.95
CA ALA A 42 13.76 11.36 0.64
C ALA A 42 12.73 10.36 1.19
N PHE A 43 12.96 9.06 1.01
CA PHE A 43 12.10 8.01 1.53
C PHE A 43 12.01 8.06 3.06
N THR A 44 13.16 8.11 3.74
CA THR A 44 13.25 8.22 5.21
C THR A 44 12.46 9.42 5.74
N LYS A 45 12.65 10.61 5.14
CA LYS A 45 11.93 11.82 5.56
C LYS A 45 10.42 11.68 5.39
N GLN A 46 9.95 11.09 4.30
CA GLN A 46 8.53 10.89 4.04
C GLN A 46 7.91 9.82 4.96
N CYS A 47 8.65 8.76 5.31
CA CYS A 47 8.23 7.80 6.34
C CYS A 47 8.01 8.48 7.70
N ARG A 48 8.93 9.38 8.10
CA ARG A 48 8.82 10.13 9.35
C ARG A 48 7.65 11.11 9.34
N LEU A 49 7.41 11.80 8.23
CA LEU A 49 6.22 12.65 8.06
C LEU A 49 4.94 11.82 8.19
N ALA A 50 4.84 10.71 7.47
CA ALA A 50 3.67 9.84 7.52
C ALA A 50 3.40 9.35 8.96
N ALA A 51 4.42 8.90 9.69
CA ALA A 51 4.29 8.48 11.08
C ALA A 51 3.86 9.64 12.00
N THR A 52 4.37 10.85 11.78
CA THR A 52 4.01 12.05 12.57
C THR A 52 2.55 12.43 12.40
N TYR A 53 2.02 12.30 11.18
CA TYR A 53 0.61 12.61 10.87
C TYR A 53 -0.33 11.41 10.97
N ASP A 54 0.15 10.28 11.50
CA ASP A 54 -0.58 9.01 11.61
C ASP A 54 -1.21 8.57 10.27
N LEU A 55 -0.48 8.73 9.18
CA LEU A 55 -0.90 8.32 7.85
C LEU A 55 -0.13 7.05 7.41
N PRO A 56 -0.77 6.13 6.68
CA PRO A 56 -0.07 5.04 6.04
C PRO A 56 0.78 5.54 4.87
N VAL A 57 1.78 4.75 4.48
CA VAL A 57 2.59 4.99 3.28
C VAL A 57 2.23 4.01 2.16
N ALA A 58 2.23 4.48 0.91
CA ALA A 58 2.24 3.62 -0.27
C ALA A 58 3.67 3.55 -0.80
N ILE A 59 4.28 2.35 -0.74
CA ILE A 59 5.71 2.15 -0.94
C ILE A 59 5.98 1.50 -2.29
N HIS A 60 6.77 2.17 -3.12
CA HIS A 60 7.37 1.63 -4.33
C HIS A 60 8.73 1.00 -4.05
N THR A 61 8.99 -0.16 -4.63
CA THR A 61 10.32 -0.78 -4.56
C THR A 61 10.67 -1.50 -5.86
N ARG A 62 11.77 -1.09 -6.48
CA ARG A 62 12.28 -1.76 -7.68
C ARG A 62 13.80 -1.85 -7.65
N ALA A 63 14.34 -3.09 -7.73
CA ALA A 63 15.76 -3.37 -7.64
C ALA A 63 16.46 -2.81 -6.37
N ALA A 64 15.71 -2.60 -5.26
CA ALA A 64 16.18 -1.93 -4.05
C ALA A 64 15.78 -2.64 -2.74
N TRP A 65 15.34 -3.89 -2.80
CA TRP A 65 14.72 -4.59 -1.66
C TRP A 65 15.61 -4.67 -0.42
N LYS A 66 16.91 -4.89 -0.58
CA LYS A 66 17.85 -4.94 0.55
C LYS A 66 17.86 -3.62 1.34
N ASP A 67 17.93 -2.50 0.65
CA ASP A 67 17.92 -1.18 1.30
C ASP A 67 16.51 -0.84 1.80
N MET A 68 15.47 -1.25 1.09
CA MET A 68 14.08 -1.08 1.51
C MET A 68 13.81 -1.80 2.84
N CYS A 69 14.09 -3.10 2.95
CA CYS A 69 13.88 -3.86 4.18
C CYS A 69 14.62 -3.23 5.37
N ARG A 70 15.90 -2.90 5.20
CA ARG A 70 16.72 -2.25 6.24
C ARG A 70 16.14 -0.89 6.67
N THR A 71 15.69 -0.09 5.71
CA THR A 71 15.18 1.25 6.01
C THR A 71 13.84 1.18 6.70
N VAL A 72 12.93 0.32 6.24
CA VAL A 72 11.61 0.13 6.88
C VAL A 72 11.76 -0.39 8.30
N GLU A 73 12.63 -1.38 8.54
CA GLU A 73 12.91 -1.89 9.88
C GLU A 73 13.44 -0.77 10.80
N THR A 74 14.41 -0.01 10.32
CA THR A 74 15.02 1.09 11.07
C THR A 74 13.99 2.19 11.41
N GLU A 75 13.22 2.64 10.44
CA GLU A 75 12.27 3.74 10.63
C GLU A 75 11.04 3.30 11.44
N THR A 76 10.61 2.03 11.32
CA THR A 76 9.52 1.49 12.14
C THR A 76 9.95 1.41 13.61
N LYS A 77 11.17 0.96 13.90
CA LYS A 77 11.73 0.95 15.25
C LYS A 77 11.83 2.37 15.81
N ALA A 78 12.40 3.30 15.04
CA ALA A 78 12.54 4.70 15.46
C ALA A 78 11.18 5.40 15.70
N ALA A 79 10.15 5.05 14.93
CA ALA A 79 8.78 5.55 15.14
C ALA A 79 8.21 5.01 16.46
N ARG A 80 8.33 3.70 16.72
CA ARG A 80 7.86 3.06 17.97
C ARG A 80 8.51 3.65 19.22
N GLU A 81 9.82 3.94 19.17
CA GLU A 81 10.55 4.59 20.28
C GLU A 81 9.99 5.98 20.63
N LYS A 82 9.32 6.63 19.68
CA LYS A 82 8.65 7.94 19.84
C LYS A 82 7.15 7.82 20.14
N GLY A 83 6.63 6.61 20.31
CA GLY A 83 5.19 6.37 20.49
C GLY A 83 4.38 6.58 19.19
N LEU A 84 5.04 6.61 18.03
CA LEU A 84 4.43 6.75 16.71
C LEU A 84 4.31 5.39 16.00
N ARG A 85 3.55 5.35 14.90
CA ARG A 85 3.39 4.15 14.06
C ARG A 85 3.78 4.45 12.63
N LEU A 86 4.70 3.67 12.08
CA LEU A 86 4.90 3.58 10.64
C LEU A 86 4.16 2.33 10.14
N ARG A 87 3.25 2.52 9.19
CA ARG A 87 2.43 1.47 8.56
C ARG A 87 2.18 1.80 7.10
N GLY A 88 1.77 0.84 6.30
CA GLY A 88 1.49 1.12 4.90
C GLY A 88 1.29 -0.09 4.02
N VAL A 89 1.45 0.12 2.72
CA VAL A 89 1.30 -0.90 1.69
C VAL A 89 2.56 -0.92 0.83
N PHE A 90 3.17 -2.09 0.67
CA PHE A 90 4.14 -2.32 -0.40
C PHE A 90 3.38 -2.52 -1.71
N HIS A 91 3.34 -1.48 -2.52
CA HIS A 91 2.69 -1.47 -3.82
C HIS A 91 3.42 -2.40 -4.80
N ALA A 92 2.67 -3.04 -5.69
CA ALA A 92 3.15 -3.95 -6.72
C ALA A 92 4.16 -5.01 -6.21
N PHE A 93 3.92 -5.54 -5.01
CA PHE A 93 4.80 -6.54 -4.40
C PHE A 93 4.93 -7.78 -5.30
N ALA A 94 6.17 -8.16 -5.63
CA ALA A 94 6.46 -9.26 -6.54
C ALA A 94 7.67 -10.12 -6.11
N GLU A 95 8.05 -10.04 -4.83
CA GLU A 95 9.21 -10.71 -4.26
C GLU A 95 8.86 -12.09 -3.67
N ASP A 96 9.86 -12.72 -3.06
CA ASP A 96 9.77 -14.04 -2.46
C ASP A 96 9.15 -14.02 -1.04
N ALA A 97 8.92 -15.21 -0.51
CA ALA A 97 8.33 -15.40 0.80
C ALA A 97 9.26 -14.96 1.95
N ASP A 98 10.57 -14.97 1.76
CA ASP A 98 11.52 -14.51 2.78
C ASP A 98 11.45 -13.00 2.94
N THR A 99 11.41 -12.27 1.83
CA THR A 99 11.20 -10.81 1.82
C THR A 99 9.85 -10.44 2.45
N TYR A 100 8.77 -11.17 2.10
CA TYR A 100 7.46 -10.98 2.73
C TYR A 100 7.53 -11.15 4.26
N ARG A 101 8.10 -12.26 4.76
CA ARG A 101 8.20 -12.53 6.21
C ARG A 101 9.00 -11.45 6.92
N GLN A 102 10.14 -11.04 6.37
CA GLN A 102 10.97 -9.99 6.94
C GLN A 102 10.20 -8.66 7.07
N LEU A 103 9.47 -8.26 6.04
CA LEU A 103 8.70 -7.01 6.06
C LEU A 103 7.48 -7.08 6.97
N LYS A 104 6.81 -8.24 7.06
CA LYS A 104 5.70 -8.47 7.98
C LYS A 104 6.13 -8.31 9.45
N GLU A 105 7.33 -8.78 9.81
CA GLU A 105 7.88 -8.63 11.16
C GLU A 105 8.19 -7.17 11.53
N CYS A 106 8.41 -6.29 10.55
CA CYS A 106 8.66 -4.88 10.80
C CYS A 106 7.45 -4.16 11.42
N GLY A 107 6.21 -4.52 11.03
CA GLY A 107 5.02 -3.83 11.54
C GLY A 107 3.74 -4.09 10.78
N ASP A 108 2.82 -3.13 10.86
CA ASP A 108 1.51 -3.19 10.20
C ASP A 108 1.65 -2.77 8.73
N PHE A 109 2.17 -3.71 7.93
CA PHE A 109 2.31 -3.53 6.49
C PHE A 109 1.44 -4.53 5.74
N LEU A 110 0.80 -4.05 4.66
CA LEU A 110 0.07 -4.85 3.69
C LEU A 110 0.86 -4.94 2.38
N PHE A 111 0.49 -5.91 1.56
CA PHE A 111 1.17 -6.19 0.29
C PHE A 111 0.17 -6.09 -0.87
N GLY A 112 0.44 -5.18 -1.78
CA GLY A 112 -0.35 -4.95 -2.99
C GLY A 112 -0.09 -6.03 -4.03
N ILE A 113 -1.08 -6.85 -4.31
CA ILE A 113 -0.98 -7.93 -5.29
C ILE A 113 -1.73 -7.54 -6.56
N GLY A 114 -0.95 -7.35 -7.62
CA GLY A 114 -1.41 -6.97 -8.95
C GLY A 114 -1.41 -8.11 -9.97
N GLY A 115 -1.55 -7.74 -11.25
CA GLY A 115 -1.64 -8.68 -12.38
C GLY A 115 -0.51 -9.69 -12.50
N VAL A 116 0.67 -9.39 -11.94
CA VAL A 116 1.87 -10.24 -11.95
C VAL A 116 1.61 -11.63 -11.36
N VAL A 117 0.70 -11.77 -10.39
CA VAL A 117 0.32 -13.06 -9.80
C VAL A 117 -0.24 -14.06 -10.82
N THR A 118 -0.76 -13.54 -11.94
CA THR A 118 -1.31 -14.37 -13.03
C THR A 118 -0.27 -14.82 -14.05
N PHE A 119 0.97 -14.30 -14.00
CA PHE A 119 1.97 -14.56 -15.02
C PHE A 119 2.64 -15.92 -14.83
N LYS A 120 2.71 -16.73 -15.88
CA LYS A 120 3.25 -18.11 -15.84
C LYS A 120 4.71 -18.19 -15.36
N LYS A 121 5.52 -17.14 -15.62
CA LYS A 121 6.95 -17.11 -15.28
C LYS A 121 7.23 -16.41 -13.94
N SER A 122 6.23 -15.85 -13.28
CA SER A 122 6.38 -15.18 -11.99
C SER A 122 6.36 -16.19 -10.87
N ARG A 123 7.25 -16.03 -9.89
CA ARG A 123 7.24 -16.77 -8.62
C ARG A 123 6.25 -16.21 -7.60
N LEU A 124 5.65 -15.06 -7.87
CA LEU A 124 4.71 -14.41 -6.95
C LEU A 124 3.54 -15.33 -6.56
N ALA A 125 3.10 -16.22 -7.46
CA ALA A 125 2.07 -17.19 -7.13
C ALA A 125 2.47 -18.15 -5.99
N ASP A 126 3.75 -18.50 -5.89
CA ASP A 126 4.28 -19.36 -4.81
C ASP A 126 4.34 -18.54 -3.51
N THR A 127 4.84 -17.31 -3.56
CA THR A 127 4.84 -16.39 -2.41
C THR A 127 3.42 -16.15 -1.88
N VAL A 128 2.45 -15.87 -2.76
CA VAL A 128 1.06 -15.63 -2.36
C VAL A 128 0.43 -16.85 -1.67
N ARG A 129 0.83 -18.08 -1.99
CA ARG A 129 0.35 -19.28 -1.24
C ARG A 129 0.75 -19.23 0.23
N GLU A 130 1.89 -18.66 0.57
CA GLU A 130 2.41 -18.55 1.94
C GLU A 130 1.88 -17.33 2.69
N MET A 131 1.51 -16.24 1.97
CA MET A 131 1.02 -15.01 2.59
C MET A 131 -0.34 -15.22 3.26
N GLU A 132 -0.62 -14.48 4.33
CA GLU A 132 -1.96 -14.45 4.94
C GLU A 132 -2.92 -13.55 4.14
N LEU A 133 -4.21 -13.92 4.06
CA LEU A 133 -5.19 -13.05 3.39
C LEU A 133 -5.34 -11.69 4.05
N ASP A 134 -5.15 -11.62 5.37
CA ASP A 134 -5.22 -10.38 6.14
C ASP A 134 -4.03 -9.44 5.91
N ASP A 135 -3.02 -9.89 5.19
CA ASP A 135 -1.86 -9.08 4.80
C ASP A 135 -1.98 -8.54 3.34
N LEU A 136 -3.01 -8.95 2.58
CA LEU A 136 -3.12 -8.61 1.16
C LEU A 136 -4.08 -7.45 0.89
N VAL A 137 -3.73 -6.65 -0.12
CA VAL A 137 -4.65 -5.76 -0.84
C VAL A 137 -4.55 -6.05 -2.33
N LEU A 138 -5.64 -5.79 -3.08
CA LEU A 138 -5.66 -5.94 -4.54
C LEU A 138 -5.40 -4.60 -5.21
N GLU A 139 -4.65 -4.64 -6.29
CA GLU A 139 -4.32 -3.47 -7.10
C GLU A 139 -4.15 -3.81 -8.57
N THR A 140 -3.94 -2.83 -9.42
CA THR A 140 -3.76 -3.03 -10.86
C THR A 140 -2.43 -2.51 -11.39
N ASP A 141 -1.90 -1.43 -10.85
CA ASP A 141 -0.82 -0.63 -11.44
C ASP A 141 -1.14 -0.21 -12.90
N CYS A 142 -2.41 0.05 -13.18
CA CYS A 142 -2.83 0.45 -14.52
C CYS A 142 -2.20 1.79 -14.94
N PRO A 143 -1.82 1.93 -16.22
CA PRO A 143 -2.17 1.10 -17.37
C PRO A 143 -1.21 -0.08 -17.63
N TYR A 144 -0.33 -0.43 -16.70
CA TYR A 144 0.70 -1.47 -16.82
C TYR A 144 0.27 -2.80 -16.20
N LEU A 145 1.11 -3.83 -16.32
CA LEU A 145 1.01 -5.12 -15.61
C LEU A 145 -0.32 -5.88 -15.81
N THR A 146 -0.93 -5.76 -16.97
CA THR A 146 -2.23 -6.37 -17.31
C THR A 146 -2.25 -7.87 -17.00
N PRO A 147 -3.25 -8.38 -16.24
CA PRO A 147 -3.34 -9.79 -15.89
C PRO A 147 -3.68 -10.68 -17.10
N VAL A 148 -3.39 -11.98 -16.98
CA VAL A 148 -3.92 -12.99 -17.90
C VAL A 148 -5.45 -13.06 -17.73
N PRO A 149 -6.26 -13.15 -18.86
CA PRO A 149 -5.82 -13.42 -20.23
C PRO A 149 -5.47 -12.17 -21.06
N TYR A 150 -5.53 -10.97 -20.52
CA TYR A 150 -5.42 -9.71 -21.29
C TYR A 150 -3.98 -9.19 -21.44
N ARG A 151 -2.97 -10.03 -21.24
CA ARG A 151 -1.57 -9.64 -21.43
C ARG A 151 -1.33 -8.95 -22.78
N GLY A 152 -0.58 -7.82 -22.72
CA GLY A 152 -0.28 -7.00 -23.91
C GLY A 152 -1.34 -5.94 -24.24
N GLN A 153 -2.48 -5.94 -23.57
CA GLN A 153 -3.47 -4.87 -23.65
C GLN A 153 -3.22 -3.83 -22.56
N ARG A 154 -3.86 -2.67 -22.67
CA ARG A 154 -3.88 -1.66 -21.62
C ARG A 154 -4.59 -2.21 -20.37
N ASN A 155 -3.95 -2.09 -19.21
CA ASN A 155 -4.56 -2.49 -17.95
C ASN A 155 -5.60 -1.45 -17.46
N GLU A 156 -6.57 -1.92 -16.67
CA GLU A 156 -7.64 -1.11 -16.09
C GLU A 156 -8.15 -1.72 -14.78
N SER A 157 -8.83 -0.92 -13.95
CA SER A 157 -9.36 -1.37 -12.66
C SER A 157 -10.39 -2.49 -12.78
N GLY A 158 -11.08 -2.59 -13.94
CA GLY A 158 -12.01 -3.67 -14.25
C GLY A 158 -11.39 -5.07 -14.26
N TYR A 159 -10.05 -5.18 -14.27
CA TYR A 159 -9.35 -6.47 -14.25
C TYR A 159 -9.03 -6.99 -12.84
N ILE A 160 -9.35 -6.28 -11.77
CA ILE A 160 -9.22 -6.77 -10.38
C ILE A 160 -9.86 -8.15 -10.16
N PRO A 161 -11.04 -8.50 -10.73
CA PRO A 161 -11.60 -9.83 -10.55
C PRO A 161 -10.72 -10.98 -11.02
N TYR A 162 -9.88 -10.78 -12.05
CA TYR A 162 -8.95 -11.82 -12.52
C TYR A 162 -7.82 -12.07 -11.52
N ILE A 163 -7.35 -11.03 -10.84
CA ILE A 163 -6.35 -11.12 -9.77
C ILE A 163 -6.98 -11.82 -8.57
N CYS A 164 -8.17 -11.40 -8.16
CA CYS A 164 -8.95 -11.97 -7.07
C CYS A 164 -9.19 -13.48 -7.27
N ASN A 165 -9.69 -13.89 -8.45
CA ASN A 165 -9.91 -15.30 -8.81
C ASN A 165 -8.61 -16.11 -8.76
N LYS A 166 -7.49 -15.52 -9.21
CA LYS A 166 -6.19 -16.20 -9.14
C LYS A 166 -5.75 -16.44 -7.70
N ILE A 167 -5.89 -15.45 -6.83
CA ILE A 167 -5.55 -15.58 -5.40
C ILE A 167 -6.46 -16.61 -4.73
N ALA A 168 -7.77 -16.58 -4.99
CA ALA A 168 -8.73 -17.57 -4.47
C ALA A 168 -8.30 -18.99 -4.82
N ALA A 169 -7.95 -19.23 -6.10
CA ALA A 169 -7.46 -20.55 -6.55
C ALA A 169 -6.14 -20.95 -5.88
N LEU A 170 -5.21 -20.01 -5.60
CA LEU A 170 -3.95 -20.28 -4.92
C LEU A 170 -4.14 -20.62 -3.44
N LYS A 171 -5.13 -20.00 -2.80
CA LYS A 171 -5.46 -20.16 -1.38
C LYS A 171 -6.44 -21.30 -1.09
N GLY A 172 -7.08 -21.89 -2.12
CA GLY A 172 -8.12 -22.88 -1.92
C GLY A 172 -9.38 -22.32 -1.26
N THR A 173 -9.70 -21.06 -1.53
CA THR A 173 -10.85 -20.33 -0.99
C THR A 173 -11.71 -19.75 -2.12
N THR A 174 -12.73 -18.96 -1.79
CA THR A 174 -13.63 -18.35 -2.79
C THR A 174 -13.18 -16.93 -3.16
N PRO A 175 -13.51 -16.44 -4.38
CA PRO A 175 -13.25 -15.05 -4.74
C PRO A 175 -13.93 -14.05 -3.81
N GLU A 176 -15.12 -14.38 -3.27
CA GLU A 176 -15.88 -13.57 -2.35
C GLU A 176 -15.12 -13.38 -1.02
N GLU A 177 -14.51 -14.45 -0.49
CA GLU A 177 -13.67 -14.40 0.72
C GLU A 177 -12.42 -13.55 0.50
N VAL A 178 -11.74 -13.70 -0.64
CA VAL A 178 -10.59 -12.86 -1.00
C VAL A 178 -11.01 -11.40 -1.11
N ALA A 179 -12.09 -11.10 -1.84
CA ALA A 179 -12.58 -9.73 -2.01
C ALA A 179 -12.98 -9.10 -0.66
N ALA A 180 -13.67 -9.86 0.22
CA ALA A 180 -14.04 -9.38 1.54
C ALA A 180 -12.81 -9.08 2.42
N ALA A 181 -11.84 -10.00 2.48
CA ALA A 181 -10.62 -9.82 3.26
C ALA A 181 -9.81 -8.61 2.78
N THR A 182 -9.49 -8.55 1.49
CA THR A 182 -8.65 -7.47 0.93
C THR A 182 -9.33 -6.10 0.98
N THR A 183 -10.67 -6.04 0.83
CA THR A 183 -11.44 -4.80 1.03
C THR A 183 -11.39 -4.35 2.48
N ARG A 184 -11.58 -5.25 3.43
CA ARG A 184 -11.46 -4.95 4.87
C ARG A 184 -10.06 -4.44 5.22
N ASN A 185 -9.02 -5.08 4.69
CA ASN A 185 -7.63 -4.67 4.88
C ASN A 185 -7.37 -3.25 4.36
N ALA A 186 -7.81 -2.94 3.13
CA ALA A 186 -7.67 -1.62 2.54
C ALA A 186 -8.42 -0.56 3.37
N ARG A 187 -9.66 -0.83 3.78
CA ARG A 187 -10.44 0.08 4.63
C ARG A 187 -9.76 0.36 5.95
N ARG A 188 -9.27 -0.68 6.62
CA ARG A 188 -8.51 -0.55 7.88
C ARG A 188 -7.26 0.28 7.69
N MET A 189 -6.47 -0.02 6.67
CA MET A 189 -5.18 0.66 6.43
C MET A 189 -5.37 2.15 6.11
N PHE A 190 -6.31 2.49 5.23
CA PHE A 190 -6.51 3.87 4.76
C PHE A 190 -7.59 4.64 5.54
N GLY A 191 -8.23 4.03 6.54
CA GLY A 191 -9.20 4.71 7.41
C GLY A 191 -10.52 5.07 6.73
N PHE A 192 -10.93 4.36 5.67
CA PHE A 192 -12.16 4.69 4.92
C PHE A 192 -13.45 4.51 5.72
N ASP A 193 -13.43 3.75 6.80
CA ASP A 193 -14.61 3.55 7.65
C ASP A 193 -14.84 4.73 8.62
N ALA A 194 -13.78 5.46 9.00
CA ALA A 194 -13.88 6.63 9.86
C ALA A 194 -14.55 7.85 9.18
N ALA A 195 -14.42 7.97 7.84
CA ALA A 195 -15.00 9.07 7.09
C ALA A 195 -16.53 9.05 6.99
N ARG A 196 -17.19 7.90 7.21
CA ARG A 196 -18.67 7.79 7.21
C ARG A 196 -19.32 8.26 8.50
N GLN A 197 -18.60 8.31 9.61
CA GLN A 197 -19.15 8.75 10.91
C GLN A 197 -19.24 10.28 11.02
N THR A 198 -18.42 11.03 10.29
CA THR A 198 -18.40 12.51 10.36
C THR A 198 -19.45 13.19 9.48
N THR A 199 -20.10 12.49 8.54
CA THR A 199 -21.14 13.07 7.67
C THR A 199 -22.57 12.92 8.21
N ASN A 200 -22.79 12.19 9.29
CA ASN A 200 -24.13 11.97 9.88
C ASN A 200 -24.48 12.90 11.07
N ASP A 201 -23.58 13.81 11.47
CA ASP A 201 -23.81 14.69 12.62
C ASP A 201 -24.37 16.09 12.26
N HIS A 202 -24.83 16.27 11.03
CA HIS A 202 -25.56 17.48 10.61
C HIS A 202 -27.06 17.20 10.37
N SER A 203 -27.73 16.60 11.34
CA SER A 203 -29.18 16.70 11.46
C SER A 203 -29.49 17.96 12.27
N SER A 204 -29.91 19.00 11.57
CA SER A 204 -30.42 20.27 12.11
C SER A 204 -31.54 20.03 13.11
N PRO A 205 -31.59 20.78 14.23
CA PRO A 205 -32.78 20.79 15.06
C PRO A 205 -33.91 21.48 14.30
N THR A 206 -35.00 20.76 14.10
CA THR A 206 -36.28 21.35 13.66
C THR A 206 -36.76 22.29 14.74
N GLU A 207 -36.75 23.59 14.45
CA GLU A 207 -37.53 24.59 15.20
C GLU A 207 -39.00 24.25 15.04
N SER A 208 -39.70 23.99 16.15
CA SER A 208 -41.16 23.95 16.23
C SER A 208 -41.62 25.31 16.69
N ILE A 209 -42.41 25.96 15.85
CA ILE A 209 -43.31 27.10 16.19
C ILE A 209 -44.60 26.54 16.73
#